data_6d52d836b77511088a1e65b034f39cc4
#
_entry.id   6d52d836b77511088a1e65b034f39cc4
#
_cell.length_a   1.000
_cell.length_b   1.000
_cell.length_c   1.000
_cell.angle_alpha   90.00
_cell.angle_beta   90.00
_cell.angle_gamma   90.00
#
_symmetry.space_group_name_H-M   'P 1'
#
loop_
_entity.id
_entity.type
_entity.pdbx_description
1 polymer ?
#
loop_
_entity_poly.entity_id
_entity_poly.type
_entity_poly.pdbx_seq_one_letter_code
_entity_poly.pdbx_strand_id
1 'polypeptide(L)'
;MVDTPDLFNTIATRYDRLSDLLSADGIRVWRRYAIDRLTLMGGDNVLDVGCGTGTATMEMARRVAPDGHVTGLDPSREMLAVAQGLSPRADANVKWILGRAEALPFTTESFDRASAFFSLRNMGDWRQALREIYRVLRPGGLAAILDMLQPASTLGTLALKGLDALTRRTAVESLEPFRWLPRSVLHAPTAHELRHRLETEGFRVVSTRHWLGDLVTLTVARREAEPCPVILGEQPRTTLLWATDGSESSFEAGRWLTQRGLAPLTRIHIVTVCPPFDHTAGSSLIDTDIVAWKTVLAASRRLLEPYADSQVTMSLLFGTPAETIVRYAREIEANLIVVGQPRRGWGARHLTGNVYNRLCKQSPVPLLMIRDNGVPVALSR
;
A
#
# COMPACT_ATOMS: atom_id res chain seq x y z
N MET A 1 3.33 10.13 -34.63
CA MET A 1 3.21 9.58 -33.26
C MET A 1 1.75 9.77 -32.88
N VAL A 2 0.96 8.70 -32.63
CA VAL A 2 -0.44 8.85 -32.18
C VAL A 2 -0.34 9.46 -30.78
N ASP A 3 -1.00 10.59 -30.54
CA ASP A 3 -1.06 11.17 -29.21
C ASP A 3 -1.78 10.17 -28.30
N THR A 4 -1.14 9.76 -27.22
CA THR A 4 -1.62 8.69 -26.34
C THR A 4 -3.02 9.00 -25.75
N PRO A 5 -3.36 10.24 -25.36
CA PRO A 5 -4.70 10.62 -24.95
C PRO A 5 -5.76 10.38 -26.03
N ASP A 6 -5.50 10.65 -27.30
CA ASP A 6 -6.47 10.47 -28.39
C ASP A 6 -6.84 9.01 -28.59
N LEU A 7 -5.88 8.09 -28.40
CA LEU A 7 -6.15 6.66 -28.44
C LEU A 7 -7.12 6.24 -27.33
N PHE A 8 -6.85 6.69 -26.11
CA PHE A 8 -7.71 6.36 -24.93
C PHE A 8 -9.09 6.98 -25.03
N ASN A 9 -9.22 8.16 -25.62
CA ASN A 9 -10.50 8.77 -25.90
C ASN A 9 -11.39 7.87 -26.77
N THR A 10 -10.79 7.19 -27.77
CA THR A 10 -11.55 6.35 -28.72
C THR A 10 -12.07 5.06 -28.08
N ILE A 11 -11.42 4.53 -27.04
CA ILE A 11 -11.73 3.22 -26.47
C ILE A 11 -12.36 3.28 -25.06
N ALA A 12 -12.53 4.46 -24.49
CA ALA A 12 -12.90 4.67 -23.10
C ALA A 12 -14.09 3.80 -22.65
N THR A 13 -15.18 3.75 -23.42
CA THR A 13 -16.39 3.00 -23.08
C THR A 13 -16.25 1.47 -23.15
N ARG A 14 -15.21 0.96 -23.80
CA ARG A 14 -14.96 -0.48 -24.00
C ARG A 14 -13.68 -0.94 -23.30
N TYR A 15 -12.90 -0.01 -22.75
CA TYR A 15 -11.55 -0.25 -22.24
C TYR A 15 -11.51 -1.37 -21.21
N ASP A 16 -12.34 -1.32 -20.19
CA ASP A 16 -12.34 -2.31 -19.10
C ASP A 16 -12.67 -3.71 -19.61
N ARG A 17 -13.71 -3.86 -20.44
CA ARG A 17 -14.09 -5.16 -21.03
C ARG A 17 -12.98 -5.75 -21.88
N LEU A 18 -12.32 -4.93 -22.69
CA LEU A 18 -11.25 -5.38 -23.58
C LEU A 18 -9.99 -5.72 -22.78
N SER A 19 -9.68 -4.96 -21.76
CA SER A 19 -8.55 -5.21 -20.85
C SER A 19 -8.74 -6.50 -20.07
N ASP A 20 -9.93 -6.75 -19.55
CA ASP A 20 -10.28 -7.99 -18.84
C ASP A 20 -10.19 -9.20 -19.79
N LEU A 21 -10.70 -9.08 -21.01
CA LEU A 21 -10.64 -10.16 -22.00
C LEU A 21 -9.19 -10.51 -22.37
N LEU A 22 -8.34 -9.52 -22.59
CA LEU A 22 -6.94 -9.74 -22.97
C LEU A 22 -6.09 -10.30 -21.83
N SER A 23 -6.42 -10.01 -20.59
CA SER A 23 -5.65 -10.42 -19.42
C SER A 23 -6.24 -11.64 -18.70
N ALA A 24 -7.37 -12.20 -19.17
CA ALA A 24 -8.11 -13.24 -18.46
C ALA A 24 -8.28 -12.89 -16.95
N ASP A 25 -8.81 -11.70 -16.68
CA ASP A 25 -8.98 -11.09 -15.34
C ASP A 25 -7.68 -10.78 -14.56
N GLY A 26 -6.52 -11.05 -15.14
CA GLY A 26 -5.22 -10.81 -14.49
C GLY A 26 -5.04 -9.35 -14.05
N ILE A 27 -5.50 -8.38 -14.83
CA ILE A 27 -5.40 -6.95 -14.50
C ILE A 27 -6.17 -6.64 -13.23
N ARG A 28 -7.35 -7.21 -13.01
CA ARG A 28 -8.13 -7.04 -11.78
C ARG A 28 -7.40 -7.60 -10.57
N VAL A 29 -6.85 -8.80 -10.69
CA VAL A 29 -6.11 -9.47 -9.61
C VAL A 29 -4.86 -8.68 -9.23
N TRP A 30 -4.07 -8.25 -10.23
CA TRP A 30 -2.85 -7.47 -9.98
C TRP A 30 -3.15 -6.10 -9.40
N ARG A 31 -4.20 -5.41 -9.89
CA ARG A 31 -4.64 -4.11 -9.37
C ARG A 31 -5.10 -4.21 -7.93
N ARG A 32 -5.92 -5.21 -7.61
CA ARG A 32 -6.36 -5.46 -6.23
C ARG A 32 -5.18 -5.74 -5.30
N TYR A 33 -4.26 -6.59 -5.74
CA TYR A 33 -3.02 -6.85 -5.01
C TYR A 33 -2.21 -5.57 -4.78
N ALA A 34 -2.09 -4.69 -5.79
CA ALA A 34 -1.39 -3.42 -5.67
C ALA A 34 -2.06 -2.46 -4.67
N ILE A 35 -3.40 -2.37 -4.70
CA ILE A 35 -4.19 -1.58 -3.75
C ILE A 35 -3.99 -2.08 -2.32
N ASP A 36 -3.93 -3.41 -2.11
CA ASP A 36 -3.67 -3.99 -0.78
C ASP A 36 -2.29 -3.59 -0.24
N ARG A 37 -1.29 -3.42 -1.12
CA ARG A 37 0.06 -2.98 -0.74
C ARG A 37 0.17 -1.50 -0.38
N LEU A 38 -0.80 -0.68 -0.75
CA LEU A 38 -0.87 0.71 -0.29
C LEU A 38 -1.27 0.81 1.19
N THR A 39 -1.75 -0.27 1.80
CA THR A 39 -2.19 -0.28 3.21
C THR A 39 -3.10 0.91 3.53
N LEU A 40 -4.13 1.11 2.68
CA LEU A 40 -5.08 2.20 2.82
C LEU A 40 -5.81 2.14 4.15
N MET A 41 -5.98 3.30 4.76
CA MET A 41 -6.69 3.45 6.03
C MET A 41 -7.87 4.41 5.88
N GLY A 42 -8.89 4.25 6.73
CA GLY A 42 -9.96 5.22 6.83
C GLY A 42 -9.37 6.60 7.13
N GLY A 43 -9.79 7.62 6.35
CA GLY A 43 -9.26 8.98 6.46
C GLY A 43 -8.07 9.30 5.55
N ASP A 44 -7.46 8.33 4.85
CA ASP A 44 -6.35 8.61 3.91
C ASP A 44 -6.82 9.48 2.74
N ASN A 45 -5.99 10.44 2.33
CA ASN A 45 -6.09 11.15 1.06
C ASN A 45 -5.25 10.44 0.01
N VAL A 46 -5.88 9.93 -1.03
CA VAL A 46 -5.24 9.10 -2.07
C VAL A 46 -5.27 9.79 -3.42
N LEU A 47 -4.16 9.75 -4.14
CA LEU A 47 -4.06 10.19 -5.54
C LEU A 47 -3.94 8.96 -6.45
N ASP A 48 -4.84 8.85 -7.44
CA ASP A 48 -4.77 7.85 -8.51
C ASP A 48 -4.35 8.52 -9.82
N VAL A 49 -3.10 8.31 -10.23
CA VAL A 49 -2.47 8.97 -11.38
C VAL A 49 -2.66 8.13 -12.64
N GLY A 50 -3.34 8.72 -13.64
CA GLY A 50 -3.79 7.98 -14.83
C GLY A 50 -4.91 7.01 -14.45
N CYS A 51 -5.94 7.54 -13.79
CA CYS A 51 -7.04 6.75 -13.21
C CYS A 51 -7.94 6.07 -14.26
N GLY A 52 -7.88 6.51 -15.52
CA GLY A 52 -8.67 5.96 -16.62
C GLY A 52 -10.17 6.02 -16.32
N THR A 53 -10.84 4.88 -16.48
CA THR A 53 -12.28 4.70 -16.20
C THR A 53 -12.65 4.72 -14.73
N GLY A 54 -11.69 4.89 -13.80
CA GLY A 54 -11.94 5.05 -12.38
C GLY A 54 -12.15 3.77 -11.57
N THR A 55 -12.00 2.59 -12.17
CA THR A 55 -12.25 1.31 -11.49
C THR A 55 -11.39 1.14 -10.23
N ALA A 56 -10.08 1.48 -10.28
CA ALA A 56 -9.20 1.43 -9.13
C ALA A 56 -9.52 2.53 -8.11
N THR A 57 -9.79 3.73 -8.59
CA THR A 57 -10.17 4.89 -7.78
C THR A 57 -11.38 4.57 -6.90
N MET A 58 -12.44 3.98 -7.49
CA MET A 58 -13.65 3.59 -6.76
C MET A 58 -13.40 2.49 -5.74
N GLU A 59 -12.50 1.56 -6.03
CA GLU A 59 -12.11 0.53 -5.06
C GLU A 59 -11.35 1.14 -3.89
N MET A 60 -10.42 2.05 -4.14
CA MET A 60 -9.68 2.76 -3.09
C MET A 60 -10.61 3.65 -2.26
N ALA A 61 -11.59 4.32 -2.88
CA ALA A 61 -12.55 5.17 -2.19
C ALA A 61 -13.37 4.41 -1.14
N ARG A 62 -13.79 3.18 -1.45
CA ARG A 62 -14.49 2.33 -0.46
C ARG A 62 -13.62 1.97 0.73
N ARG A 63 -12.29 1.86 0.53
CA ARG A 63 -11.35 1.47 1.59
C ARG A 63 -10.96 2.60 2.51
N VAL A 64 -11.01 3.84 2.03
CA VAL A 64 -10.69 5.03 2.85
C VAL A 64 -11.90 5.70 3.47
N ALA A 65 -13.11 5.29 3.08
CA ALA A 65 -14.37 5.81 3.62
C ALA A 65 -14.48 5.55 5.15
N PRO A 66 -15.28 6.37 5.90
CA PRO A 66 -16.07 7.52 5.39
C PRO A 66 -15.27 8.82 5.26
N ASP A 67 -14.16 8.98 5.99
CA ASP A 67 -13.48 10.26 6.19
C ASP A 67 -12.36 10.54 5.16
N GLY A 68 -11.91 9.50 4.44
CA GLY A 68 -10.86 9.60 3.43
C GLY A 68 -11.38 10.04 2.06
N HIS A 69 -10.46 10.56 1.24
CA HIS A 69 -10.79 11.05 -0.10
C HIS A 69 -9.85 10.43 -1.15
N VAL A 70 -10.39 10.18 -2.34
CA VAL A 70 -9.58 9.74 -3.48
C VAL A 70 -9.72 10.76 -4.62
N THR A 71 -8.60 11.19 -5.15
CA THR A 71 -8.56 12.04 -6.33
C THR A 71 -8.03 11.22 -7.50
N GLY A 72 -8.87 10.99 -8.51
CA GLY A 72 -8.48 10.41 -9.79
C GLY A 72 -8.06 11.51 -10.77
N LEU A 73 -6.86 11.39 -11.33
CA LEU A 73 -6.34 12.32 -12.35
C LEU A 73 -6.06 11.56 -13.63
N ASP A 74 -6.59 12.06 -14.75
CA ASP A 74 -6.34 11.49 -16.08
C ASP A 74 -6.28 12.60 -17.15
N PRO A 75 -5.45 12.47 -18.20
CA PRO A 75 -5.41 13.43 -19.29
C PRO A 75 -6.55 13.28 -20.31
N SER A 76 -7.31 12.17 -20.28
CA SER A 76 -8.42 11.88 -21.20
C SER A 76 -9.75 12.34 -20.61
N ARG A 77 -10.46 13.23 -21.31
CA ARG A 77 -11.81 13.67 -20.92
C ARG A 77 -12.82 12.55 -20.98
N GLU A 78 -12.69 11.71 -21.99
CA GLU A 78 -13.60 10.58 -22.25
C GLU A 78 -13.46 9.50 -21.17
N MET A 79 -12.21 9.21 -20.74
CA MET A 79 -11.99 8.32 -19.59
C MET A 79 -12.63 8.86 -18.33
N LEU A 80 -12.46 10.15 -18.04
CA LEU A 80 -13.06 10.78 -16.86
C LEU A 80 -14.59 10.83 -16.97
N ALA A 81 -15.16 10.99 -18.17
CA ALA A 81 -16.61 10.94 -18.35
C ALA A 81 -17.17 9.55 -17.99
N VAL A 82 -16.47 8.46 -18.37
CA VAL A 82 -16.82 7.09 -17.94
C VAL A 82 -16.69 6.94 -16.44
N ALA A 83 -15.58 7.42 -15.86
CA ALA A 83 -15.31 7.36 -14.42
C ALA A 83 -16.40 8.07 -13.58
N GLN A 84 -16.84 9.24 -14.02
CA GLN A 84 -17.93 9.99 -13.39
C GLN A 84 -19.26 9.22 -13.41
N GLY A 85 -19.49 8.44 -14.47
CA GLY A 85 -20.66 7.57 -14.58
C GLY A 85 -20.66 6.38 -13.62
N LEU A 86 -19.48 5.95 -13.15
CA LEU A 86 -19.33 4.88 -12.13
C LEU A 86 -19.56 5.39 -10.70
N SER A 87 -19.40 6.71 -10.47
CA SER A 87 -19.56 7.29 -9.14
C SER A 87 -21.05 7.41 -8.84
N PRO A 88 -21.64 6.61 -7.93
CA PRO A 88 -22.99 6.85 -7.47
C PRO A 88 -23.06 8.26 -6.86
N ARG A 89 -24.17 8.97 -7.05
CA ARG A 89 -24.38 10.35 -6.54
C ARG A 89 -24.14 10.56 -5.03
N ALA A 90 -23.83 9.49 -4.31
CA ALA A 90 -23.62 9.48 -2.86
C ALA A 90 -22.13 9.39 -2.42
N ASP A 91 -21.19 9.08 -3.31
CA ASP A 91 -19.77 8.96 -2.93
C ASP A 91 -19.08 10.33 -2.99
N ALA A 92 -19.38 11.18 -2.00
CA ALA A 92 -18.82 12.53 -1.87
C ALA A 92 -17.29 12.56 -1.66
N ASN A 93 -16.65 11.37 -1.55
CA ASN A 93 -15.21 11.25 -1.26
C ASN A 93 -14.33 11.03 -2.50
N VAL A 94 -14.87 11.11 -3.72
CA VAL A 94 -14.10 10.98 -4.97
C VAL A 94 -14.12 12.28 -5.76
N LYS A 95 -12.93 12.71 -6.22
CA LYS A 95 -12.77 13.84 -7.14
C LYS A 95 -12.12 13.38 -8.44
N TRP A 96 -12.60 13.90 -9.57
CA TRP A 96 -12.05 13.63 -10.89
C TRP A 96 -11.43 14.90 -11.46
N ILE A 97 -10.15 14.83 -11.82
CA ILE A 97 -9.36 15.97 -12.27
C ILE A 97 -8.77 15.67 -13.65
N LEU A 98 -9.05 16.54 -14.61
CA LEU A 98 -8.38 16.53 -15.90
C LEU A 98 -6.98 17.11 -15.73
N GLY A 99 -5.93 16.32 -16.01
CA GLY A 99 -4.56 16.77 -15.83
C GLY A 99 -3.54 15.73 -16.26
N ARG A 100 -2.28 16.14 -16.28
CA ARG A 100 -1.14 15.29 -16.64
C ARG A 100 -0.30 14.99 -15.41
N ALA A 101 0.26 13.78 -15.38
CA ALA A 101 1.11 13.33 -14.27
C ALA A 101 2.40 14.15 -14.14
N GLU A 102 2.88 14.71 -15.24
CA GLU A 102 4.11 15.52 -15.31
C GLU A 102 3.97 16.91 -14.68
N ALA A 103 2.73 17.35 -14.39
CA ALA A 103 2.41 18.64 -13.77
C ALA A 103 1.15 18.49 -12.92
N LEU A 104 1.27 17.89 -11.74
CA LEU A 104 0.15 17.65 -10.85
C LEU A 104 -0.36 18.95 -10.23
N PRO A 105 -1.66 19.30 -10.40
CA PRO A 105 -2.21 20.57 -9.94
C PRO A 105 -2.52 20.55 -8.42
N PHE A 106 -1.61 20.02 -7.63
CA PHE A 106 -1.75 19.88 -6.18
C PHE A 106 -0.56 20.49 -5.46
N THR A 107 -0.78 20.94 -4.23
CA THR A 107 0.30 21.42 -3.36
C THR A 107 1.20 20.26 -2.91
N THR A 108 2.40 20.58 -2.49
CA THR A 108 3.32 19.63 -1.89
C THR A 108 2.67 18.98 -0.66
N GLU A 109 2.90 17.67 -0.47
CA GLU A 109 2.48 16.94 0.74
C GLU A 109 0.96 16.92 0.97
N SER A 110 0.19 16.77 -0.10
CA SER A 110 -1.28 16.75 -0.06
C SER A 110 -1.87 15.36 0.15
N PHE A 111 -1.12 14.30 -0.16
CA PHE A 111 -1.62 12.94 -0.20
C PHE A 111 -0.84 11.99 0.71
N ASP A 112 -1.55 11.06 1.32
CA ASP A 112 -0.99 9.99 2.14
C ASP A 112 -0.54 8.81 1.29
N ARG A 113 -1.24 8.57 0.17
CA ARG A 113 -0.99 7.46 -0.77
C ARG A 113 -1.10 7.94 -2.21
N ALA A 114 -0.35 7.28 -3.09
CA ALA A 114 -0.47 7.48 -4.52
C ALA A 114 -0.45 6.14 -5.26
N SER A 115 -1.19 6.05 -6.36
CA SER A 115 -1.19 4.92 -7.28
C SER A 115 -0.93 5.39 -8.71
N ALA A 116 -0.28 4.53 -9.50
CA ALA A 116 -0.16 4.65 -10.94
C ALA A 116 -0.27 3.23 -11.52
N PHE A 117 -1.48 2.84 -11.98
CA PHE A 117 -1.76 1.49 -12.43
C PHE A 117 -1.96 1.42 -13.92
N PHE A 118 -1.03 0.76 -14.62
CA PHE A 118 -1.00 0.61 -16.08
C PHE A 118 -1.00 1.95 -16.83
N SER A 119 -0.47 2.99 -16.22
CA SER A 119 -0.46 4.35 -16.74
C SER A 119 0.95 4.90 -16.98
N LEU A 120 1.97 4.45 -16.25
CA LEU A 120 3.34 5.01 -16.29
C LEU A 120 3.94 4.96 -17.69
N ARG A 121 3.82 3.81 -18.41
CA ARG A 121 4.36 3.63 -19.77
C ARG A 121 3.73 4.56 -20.82
N ASN A 122 2.58 5.15 -20.47
CA ASN A 122 1.82 6.04 -21.34
C ASN A 122 2.10 7.53 -21.09
N MET A 123 2.87 7.84 -20.04
CA MET A 123 3.25 9.21 -19.69
C MET A 123 4.36 9.69 -20.64
N GLY A 124 4.27 10.94 -21.06
CA GLY A 124 5.26 11.53 -21.96
C GLY A 124 6.66 11.63 -21.32
N ASP A 125 6.70 12.01 -20.06
CA ASP A 125 7.91 11.98 -19.22
C ASP A 125 7.57 11.32 -17.86
N TRP A 126 7.68 10.00 -17.84
CA TRP A 126 7.43 9.23 -16.61
C TRP A 126 8.40 9.60 -15.47
N ARG A 127 9.60 10.11 -15.79
CA ARG A 127 10.58 10.56 -14.79
C ARG A 127 10.09 11.82 -14.09
N GLN A 128 9.55 12.77 -14.86
CA GLN A 128 8.92 13.96 -14.31
C GLN A 128 7.66 13.60 -13.49
N ALA A 129 6.86 12.64 -13.97
CA ALA A 129 5.70 12.17 -13.23
C ALA A 129 6.08 11.57 -11.86
N LEU A 130 7.19 10.83 -11.75
CA LEU A 130 7.68 10.33 -10.47
C LEU A 130 8.12 11.46 -9.52
N ARG A 131 8.75 12.52 -10.04
CA ARG A 131 9.08 13.72 -9.23
C ARG A 131 7.83 14.38 -8.67
N GLU A 132 6.80 14.53 -9.51
CA GLU A 132 5.54 15.12 -9.08
C GLU A 132 4.82 14.23 -8.05
N ILE A 133 4.80 12.91 -8.26
CA ILE A 133 4.26 11.95 -7.27
C ILE A 133 5.02 12.08 -5.95
N TYR A 134 6.34 12.17 -5.98
CA TYR A 134 7.16 12.40 -4.79
C TYR A 134 6.77 13.71 -4.09
N ARG A 135 6.68 14.80 -4.84
CA ARG A 135 6.37 16.12 -4.32
C ARG A 135 5.02 16.16 -3.58
N VAL A 136 3.99 15.56 -4.17
CA VAL A 136 2.63 15.63 -3.61
C VAL A 136 2.35 14.62 -2.50
N LEU A 137 3.16 13.57 -2.39
CA LEU A 137 3.06 12.64 -1.26
C LEU A 137 3.58 13.28 0.01
N ARG A 138 2.96 13.02 1.15
CA ARG A 138 3.47 13.38 2.47
C ARG A 138 4.71 12.54 2.82
N PRO A 139 5.61 13.06 3.65
CA PRO A 139 6.66 12.26 4.26
C PRO A 139 6.08 10.98 4.92
N GLY A 140 6.68 9.83 4.64
CA GLY A 140 6.16 8.52 5.05
C GLY A 140 5.06 7.94 4.15
N GLY A 141 4.54 8.70 3.20
CA GLY A 141 3.52 8.27 2.24
C GLY A 141 4.01 7.16 1.30
N LEU A 142 3.08 6.33 0.82
CA LEU A 142 3.37 5.21 -0.08
C LEU A 142 2.89 5.50 -1.50
N ALA A 143 3.72 5.16 -2.48
CA ALA A 143 3.37 5.07 -3.90
C ALA A 143 3.35 3.60 -4.34
N ALA A 144 2.32 3.17 -5.06
CA ALA A 144 2.26 1.88 -5.72
C ALA A 144 2.21 2.07 -7.24
N ILE A 145 3.22 1.58 -7.94
CA ILE A 145 3.34 1.67 -9.39
C ILE A 145 3.23 0.26 -9.94
N LEU A 146 2.14 -0.02 -10.64
CA LEU A 146 1.87 -1.29 -11.30
C LEU A 146 1.81 -1.06 -12.80
N ASP A 147 2.74 -1.64 -13.56
CA ASP A 147 2.72 -1.48 -15.01
C ASP A 147 3.33 -2.68 -15.74
N MET A 148 3.10 -2.72 -17.06
CA MET A 148 3.86 -3.56 -17.97
C MET A 148 5.15 -2.82 -18.32
N LEU A 149 6.27 -3.36 -17.84
CA LEU A 149 7.59 -2.78 -18.03
C LEU A 149 8.36 -3.53 -19.12
N GLN A 150 9.42 -2.93 -19.64
CA GLN A 150 10.32 -3.59 -20.57
C GLN A 150 10.96 -4.80 -19.88
N PRO A 151 10.70 -6.03 -20.37
CA PRO A 151 11.20 -7.21 -19.70
C PRO A 151 12.70 -7.41 -19.93
N ALA A 152 13.41 -7.78 -18.87
CA ALA A 152 14.81 -8.21 -18.91
C ALA A 152 14.93 -9.74 -18.90
N SER A 153 13.92 -10.44 -18.39
CA SER A 153 13.91 -11.91 -18.33
C SER A 153 13.50 -12.55 -19.66
N THR A 154 13.99 -13.77 -19.91
CA THR A 154 13.60 -14.57 -21.08
C THR A 154 12.09 -14.86 -21.07
N LEU A 155 11.53 -15.18 -19.89
CA LEU A 155 10.09 -15.46 -19.75
C LEU A 155 9.25 -14.21 -20.04
N GLY A 156 9.65 -13.05 -19.53
CA GLY A 156 8.98 -11.79 -19.83
C GLY A 156 9.05 -11.42 -21.31
N THR A 157 10.20 -11.63 -21.94
CA THR A 157 10.36 -11.42 -23.39
C THR A 157 9.46 -12.35 -24.21
N LEU A 158 9.33 -13.63 -23.81
CA LEU A 158 8.41 -14.56 -24.44
C LEU A 158 6.95 -14.15 -24.25
N ALA A 159 6.58 -13.70 -23.06
CA ALA A 159 5.24 -13.20 -22.77
C ALA A 159 4.89 -11.99 -23.63
N LEU A 160 5.83 -11.06 -23.80
CA LEU A 160 5.65 -9.88 -24.67
C LEU A 160 5.49 -10.28 -26.14
N LYS A 161 6.32 -11.23 -26.63
CA LYS A 161 6.19 -11.77 -28.00
C LYS A 161 4.85 -12.48 -28.21
N GLY A 162 4.40 -13.23 -27.22
CA GLY A 162 3.07 -13.87 -27.24
C GLY A 162 1.93 -12.85 -27.34
N LEU A 163 2.02 -11.78 -26.56
CA LEU A 163 1.06 -10.68 -26.60
C LEU A 163 1.07 -9.96 -27.98
N ASP A 164 2.24 -9.68 -28.53
CA ASP A 164 2.38 -9.09 -29.89
C ASP A 164 1.78 -10.00 -30.96
N ALA A 165 2.05 -11.31 -30.90
CA ALA A 165 1.47 -12.29 -31.84
C ALA A 165 -0.05 -12.38 -31.69
N LEU A 166 -0.57 -12.32 -30.47
CA LEU A 166 -2.02 -12.34 -30.20
C LEU A 166 -2.69 -11.09 -30.79
N THR A 167 -2.16 -9.91 -30.50
CA THR A 167 -2.73 -8.64 -30.97
C THR A 167 -2.64 -8.44 -32.49
N ARG A 168 -1.65 -9.07 -33.16
CA ARG A 168 -1.53 -9.04 -34.64
C ARG A 168 -2.43 -10.06 -35.36
N ARG A 169 -2.65 -11.24 -34.75
CA ARG A 169 -3.40 -12.34 -35.41
C ARG A 169 -4.90 -12.23 -35.27
N THR A 170 -5.38 -11.50 -34.29
CA THR A 170 -6.81 -11.32 -34.09
C THR A 170 -7.34 -10.34 -35.14
N ALA A 171 -8.07 -10.87 -36.12
CA ALA A 171 -8.89 -10.10 -37.07
C ALA A 171 -10.11 -9.46 -36.39
N VAL A 172 -10.13 -9.41 -35.05
CA VAL A 172 -11.20 -8.82 -34.26
C VAL A 172 -10.97 -7.32 -34.22
N GLU A 173 -11.78 -6.61 -34.97
CA GLU A 173 -11.76 -5.13 -35.05
C GLU A 173 -11.75 -4.44 -33.69
N SER A 174 -12.34 -5.09 -32.67
CA SER A 174 -12.35 -4.60 -31.29
C SER A 174 -10.99 -4.60 -30.59
N LEU A 175 -9.99 -5.35 -31.08
CA LEU A 175 -8.64 -5.42 -30.48
C LEU A 175 -7.61 -4.52 -31.19
N GLU A 176 -8.00 -3.87 -32.28
CA GLU A 176 -7.11 -2.95 -33.00
C GLU A 176 -6.49 -1.88 -32.09
N PRO A 177 -7.22 -1.27 -31.15
CA PRO A 177 -6.64 -0.29 -30.23
C PRO A 177 -5.52 -0.83 -29.35
N PHE A 178 -5.41 -2.14 -29.16
CA PHE A 178 -4.35 -2.77 -28.36
C PHE A 178 -3.10 -3.17 -29.14
N ARG A 179 -3.07 -2.97 -30.47
CA ARG A 179 -1.88 -3.23 -31.30
C ARG A 179 -0.68 -2.34 -30.95
N TRP A 180 -0.93 -1.20 -30.27
CA TRP A 180 0.13 -0.33 -29.76
C TRP A 180 0.73 -0.85 -28.46
N LEU A 181 0.03 -1.73 -27.71
CA LEU A 181 0.43 -2.18 -26.37
C LEU A 181 1.85 -2.79 -26.34
N PRO A 182 2.24 -3.73 -27.20
CA PRO A 182 3.61 -4.25 -27.22
C PRO A 182 4.65 -3.16 -27.49
N ARG A 183 4.31 -2.18 -28.32
CA ARG A 183 5.21 -1.04 -28.63
C ARG A 183 5.34 -0.11 -27.42
N SER A 184 4.26 0.19 -26.72
CA SER A 184 4.33 1.03 -25.52
C SER A 184 5.20 0.40 -24.43
N VAL A 185 5.16 -0.92 -24.29
CA VAL A 185 6.01 -1.66 -23.34
C VAL A 185 7.50 -1.53 -23.68
N LEU A 186 7.86 -1.52 -24.96
CA LEU A 186 9.27 -1.32 -25.38
C LEU A 186 9.80 0.09 -25.09
N HIS A 187 8.95 1.07 -24.85
CA HIS A 187 9.32 2.43 -24.43
C HIS A 187 9.22 2.64 -22.92
N ALA A 188 8.65 1.66 -22.19
CA ALA A 188 8.61 1.70 -20.75
C ALA A 188 10.01 1.50 -20.14
N PRO A 189 10.27 1.94 -18.91
CA PRO A 189 11.49 1.56 -18.22
C PRO A 189 11.54 0.05 -17.95
N THR A 190 12.74 -0.47 -17.75
CA THR A 190 12.92 -1.77 -17.08
C THR A 190 12.58 -1.65 -15.60
N ALA A 191 12.33 -2.78 -14.92
CA ALA A 191 12.11 -2.77 -13.46
C ALA A 191 13.30 -2.19 -12.69
N HIS A 192 14.52 -2.41 -13.19
CA HIS A 192 15.75 -1.86 -12.61
C HIS A 192 15.83 -0.33 -12.77
N GLU A 193 15.53 0.20 -13.96
CA GLU A 193 15.52 1.65 -14.23
C GLU A 193 14.44 2.37 -13.41
N LEU A 194 13.24 1.77 -13.30
CA LEU A 194 12.17 2.31 -12.45
C LEU A 194 12.62 2.38 -10.98
N ARG A 195 13.21 1.29 -10.47
CA ARG A 195 13.72 1.25 -9.11
C ARG A 195 14.80 2.32 -8.88
N HIS A 196 15.82 2.34 -9.74
CA HIS A 196 16.90 3.31 -9.64
C HIS A 196 16.38 4.75 -9.69
N ARG A 197 15.41 5.03 -10.56
CA ARG A 197 14.80 6.36 -10.65
C ARG A 197 14.04 6.72 -9.37
N LEU A 198 13.23 5.81 -8.82
CA LEU A 198 12.54 6.04 -7.55
C LEU A 198 13.52 6.38 -6.43
N GLU A 199 14.60 5.61 -6.30
CA GLU A 199 15.64 5.84 -5.30
C GLU A 199 16.35 7.21 -5.51
N THR A 200 16.60 7.59 -6.76
CA THR A 200 17.19 8.90 -7.09
C THR A 200 16.27 10.07 -6.74
N GLU A 201 14.95 9.88 -6.83
CA GLU A 201 13.97 10.92 -6.44
C GLU A 201 13.73 10.98 -4.91
N GLY A 202 14.39 10.12 -4.12
CA GLY A 202 14.27 10.11 -2.66
C GLY A 202 13.24 9.12 -2.13
N PHE A 203 12.70 8.23 -2.95
CA PHE A 203 11.90 7.13 -2.47
C PHE A 203 12.77 5.99 -1.95
N ARG A 204 12.31 5.30 -0.91
CA ARG A 204 12.80 3.98 -0.53
C ARG A 204 11.88 2.92 -1.12
N VAL A 205 12.40 2.04 -1.97
CA VAL A 205 11.63 0.92 -2.50
C VAL A 205 11.38 -0.11 -1.40
N VAL A 206 10.11 -0.32 -1.06
CA VAL A 206 9.65 -1.21 0.02
C VAL A 206 9.50 -2.64 -0.47
N SER A 207 8.94 -2.81 -1.66
CA SER A 207 8.76 -4.13 -2.27
C SER A 207 8.63 -4.05 -3.79
N THR A 208 9.04 -5.13 -4.45
CA THR A 208 8.81 -5.33 -5.88
C THR A 208 8.24 -6.74 -6.09
N ARG A 209 7.24 -6.85 -6.95
CA ARG A 209 6.61 -8.10 -7.34
C ARG A 209 6.50 -8.18 -8.85
N HIS A 210 6.80 -9.36 -9.40
CA HIS A 210 6.77 -9.62 -10.83
C HIS A 210 5.75 -10.71 -11.16
N TRP A 211 5.11 -10.59 -12.33
CA TRP A 211 4.27 -11.60 -12.96
C TRP A 211 4.63 -11.72 -14.45
N LEU A 212 4.34 -12.85 -15.05
CA LEU A 212 4.71 -13.16 -16.44
C LEU A 212 6.20 -12.93 -16.72
N GLY A 213 7.04 -13.49 -15.85
CA GLY A 213 8.45 -13.14 -15.77
C GLY A 213 8.62 -11.81 -15.03
N ASP A 214 8.99 -10.76 -15.74
CA ASP A 214 9.07 -9.38 -15.24
C ASP A 214 8.29 -8.39 -16.12
N LEU A 215 7.46 -8.92 -17.04
CA LEU A 215 6.64 -8.10 -17.93
C LEU A 215 5.64 -7.24 -17.16
N VAL A 216 4.96 -7.81 -16.16
CA VAL A 216 4.09 -7.05 -15.25
C VAL A 216 4.80 -6.90 -13.92
N THR A 217 5.01 -5.67 -13.50
CA THR A 217 5.77 -5.35 -12.29
C THR A 217 5.00 -4.37 -11.42
N LEU A 218 4.87 -4.72 -10.15
CA LEU A 218 4.46 -3.80 -9.08
C LEU A 218 5.69 -3.37 -8.30
N THR A 219 5.89 -2.08 -8.16
CA THR A 219 6.87 -1.49 -7.25
C THR A 219 6.13 -0.62 -6.24
N VAL A 220 6.33 -0.92 -4.97
CA VAL A 220 5.83 -0.09 -3.86
C VAL A 220 7.01 0.65 -3.27
N ALA A 221 6.89 1.96 -3.20
CA ALA A 221 7.94 2.83 -2.70
C ALA A 221 7.38 3.80 -1.66
N ARG A 222 8.18 4.14 -0.67
CA ARG A 222 7.84 5.10 0.38
C ARG A 222 8.61 6.39 0.14
N ARG A 223 7.93 7.53 0.18
CA ARG A 223 8.62 8.80 0.36
C ARG A 223 9.25 8.78 1.75
N GLU A 224 10.57 8.80 1.82
CA GLU A 224 11.23 8.94 3.10
C GLU A 224 10.81 10.27 3.73
N ALA A 225 10.51 10.25 5.02
CA ALA A 225 10.46 11.49 5.77
C ALA A 225 11.86 12.10 5.66
N GLU A 226 11.97 13.36 5.21
CA GLU A 226 13.22 14.06 5.45
C GLU A 226 13.51 13.88 6.95
N PRO A 227 14.74 13.50 7.33
CA PRO A 227 15.07 13.53 8.73
C PRO A 227 14.69 14.93 9.18
N CYS A 228 13.68 15.03 10.03
CA CYS A 228 13.28 16.29 10.64
C CYS A 228 14.59 17.00 10.98
N PRO A 229 14.86 18.24 10.48
CA PRO A 229 16.12 18.89 10.78
C PRO A 229 16.27 18.74 12.26
N VAL A 230 17.25 17.94 12.66
CA VAL A 230 17.52 17.67 14.06
C VAL A 230 17.79 19.06 14.64
N ILE A 231 16.77 19.63 15.25
CA ILE A 231 16.99 20.65 16.24
C ILE A 231 17.88 19.88 17.23
N LEU A 232 19.19 20.13 17.10
CA LEU A 232 20.20 19.55 17.98
C LEU A 232 19.71 19.79 19.42
N GLY A 233 19.03 18.82 19.99
CA GLY A 233 18.43 18.97 21.30
C GLY A 233 17.80 17.69 21.82
N GLU A 234 16.97 16.96 21.08
CA GLU A 234 16.26 15.87 21.74
C GLU A 234 15.85 14.77 20.75
N GLN A 235 16.71 13.76 20.55
CA GLN A 235 16.30 12.49 19.96
C GLN A 235 15.25 11.81 20.84
N PRO A 236 14.23 11.15 20.27
CA PRO A 236 13.30 10.35 21.07
C PRO A 236 14.12 9.32 21.86
N ARG A 237 14.12 9.46 23.17
CA ARG A 237 14.95 8.64 24.07
C ARG A 237 14.46 7.19 24.14
N THR A 238 13.24 6.91 23.67
CA THR A 238 12.64 5.57 23.77
C THR A 238 11.73 5.29 22.59
N THR A 239 11.94 4.16 21.90
CA THR A 239 11.05 3.62 20.87
C THR A 239 10.32 2.41 21.42
N LEU A 240 9.00 2.46 21.49
CA LEU A 240 8.14 1.38 21.95
C LEU A 240 7.49 0.67 20.76
N LEU A 241 7.53 -0.65 20.74
CA LEU A 241 6.79 -1.46 19.81
C LEU A 241 5.60 -2.12 20.54
N TRP A 242 4.39 -1.68 20.25
CA TRP A 242 3.18 -2.33 20.74
C TRP A 242 2.61 -3.27 19.70
N ALA A 243 2.73 -4.59 19.93
CA ALA A 243 2.15 -5.60 19.05
C ALA A 243 0.76 -6.00 19.57
N THR A 244 -0.25 -5.86 18.69
CA THR A 244 -1.66 -6.11 19.00
C THR A 244 -2.28 -7.10 18.03
N ASP A 245 -3.16 -7.96 18.54
CA ASP A 245 -3.95 -8.92 17.78
C ASP A 245 -5.46 -8.64 17.88
N GLY A 246 -5.85 -7.51 18.50
CA GLY A 246 -7.23 -7.14 18.75
C GLY A 246 -7.89 -7.87 19.92
N SER A 247 -7.15 -8.70 20.66
CA SER A 247 -7.66 -9.30 21.89
C SER A 247 -7.82 -8.28 23.01
N GLU A 248 -8.68 -8.55 23.98
CA GLU A 248 -8.87 -7.69 25.14
C GLU A 248 -7.55 -7.43 25.88
N SER A 249 -6.72 -8.46 26.04
CA SER A 249 -5.40 -8.30 26.68
C SER A 249 -4.46 -7.42 25.88
N SER A 250 -4.54 -7.40 24.55
CA SER A 250 -3.74 -6.50 23.73
C SER A 250 -4.23 -5.05 23.80
N PHE A 251 -5.54 -4.83 23.95
CA PHE A 251 -6.08 -3.49 24.23
C PHE A 251 -5.78 -3.02 25.65
N GLU A 252 -5.75 -3.93 26.66
CA GLU A 252 -5.26 -3.60 28.00
C GLU A 252 -3.79 -3.10 27.97
N ALA A 253 -2.97 -3.69 27.11
CA ALA A 253 -1.61 -3.19 26.91
C ALA A 253 -1.59 -1.75 26.38
N GLY A 254 -2.49 -1.41 25.47
CA GLY A 254 -2.67 -0.02 25.01
C GLY A 254 -3.16 0.92 26.11
N ARG A 255 -4.18 0.53 26.87
CA ARG A 255 -4.66 1.30 28.04
C ARG A 255 -3.58 1.51 29.10
N TRP A 256 -2.78 0.50 29.36
CA TRP A 256 -1.64 0.61 30.28
C TRP A 256 -0.62 1.67 29.81
N LEU A 257 -0.31 1.70 28.51
CA LEU A 257 0.58 2.71 27.93
C LEU A 257 0.05 4.13 28.15
N THR A 258 -1.26 4.35 27.97
CA THR A 258 -1.88 5.67 28.14
C THR A 258 -1.94 6.13 29.60
N GLN A 259 -2.14 5.21 30.55
CA GLN A 259 -2.27 5.54 31.97
C GLN A 259 -0.94 5.90 32.65
N ARG A 260 0.19 5.48 32.10
CA ARG A 260 1.51 5.66 32.73
C ARG A 260 2.24 6.92 32.36
N GLY A 261 1.63 7.79 31.52
CA GLY A 261 2.24 9.05 31.12
C GLY A 261 3.59 8.81 30.45
N LEU A 262 3.56 8.36 29.20
CA LEU A 262 4.78 8.17 28.42
C LEU A 262 5.55 9.48 28.32
N ALA A 263 6.86 9.40 28.43
CA ALA A 263 7.72 10.57 28.29
C ALA A 263 7.44 11.31 26.96
N PRO A 264 7.48 12.65 26.93
CA PRO A 264 7.14 13.45 25.75
C PRO A 264 7.91 13.07 24.48
N LEU A 265 9.06 12.40 24.63
CA LEU A 265 9.94 11.98 23.55
C LEU A 265 9.84 10.47 23.24
N THR A 266 8.73 9.83 23.61
CA THR A 266 8.52 8.39 23.31
C THR A 266 7.86 8.24 21.96
N ARG A 267 8.50 7.47 21.05
CA ARG A 267 7.93 7.06 19.77
C ARG A 267 7.23 5.70 19.96
N ILE A 268 5.99 5.59 19.51
CA ILE A 268 5.20 4.36 19.62
C ILE A 268 4.93 3.80 18.23
N HIS A 269 5.31 2.55 18.01
CA HIS A 269 4.93 1.80 16.82
C HIS A 269 3.87 0.77 17.20
N ILE A 270 2.66 0.92 16.64
CA ILE A 270 1.59 -0.07 16.77
C ILE A 270 1.69 -1.03 15.60
N VAL A 271 1.81 -2.31 15.87
CA VAL A 271 1.84 -3.31 14.79
C VAL A 271 0.81 -4.40 15.04
N THR A 272 0.21 -4.85 13.93
CA THR A 272 -0.53 -6.10 13.89
C THR A 272 0.08 -7.01 12.83
N VAL A 273 0.18 -8.29 13.11
CA VAL A 273 0.76 -9.26 12.19
C VAL A 273 -0.32 -10.18 11.68
N CYS A 274 -0.58 -10.10 10.39
CA CYS A 274 -1.43 -11.05 9.68
C CYS A 274 -0.60 -12.33 9.42
N PRO A 275 -1.02 -13.50 9.94
CA PRO A 275 -0.32 -14.75 9.67
C PRO A 275 -0.39 -15.11 8.18
N PRO A 276 0.50 -15.99 7.68
CA PRO A 276 0.43 -16.48 6.31
C PRO A 276 -0.91 -17.17 6.08
N PHE A 277 -1.57 -16.82 4.98
CA PHE A 277 -2.84 -17.46 4.62
C PHE A 277 -2.60 -18.90 4.17
N ASP A 278 -3.47 -19.80 4.61
CA ASP A 278 -3.54 -21.13 4.02
C ASP A 278 -4.19 -21.01 2.64
N HIS A 279 -3.45 -21.34 1.59
CA HIS A 279 -3.87 -21.20 0.19
C HIS A 279 -5.07 -22.06 -0.21
N THR A 280 -5.60 -22.85 0.72
CA THR A 280 -6.81 -23.69 0.53
C THR A 280 -8.13 -22.95 0.81
N ALA A 281 -8.07 -21.76 1.44
CA ALA A 281 -9.25 -20.94 1.68
C ALA A 281 -9.48 -19.98 0.48
N GLY A 282 -10.71 -19.96 -0.03
CA GLY A 282 -11.09 -19.13 -1.18
C GLY A 282 -10.84 -17.62 -0.95
N SER A 283 -10.61 -16.90 -2.03
CA SER A 283 -10.18 -15.47 -2.02
C SER A 283 -11.06 -14.50 -1.21
N SER A 284 -12.34 -14.82 -1.01
CA SER A 284 -13.28 -13.97 -0.24
C SER A 284 -13.00 -13.92 1.27
N LEU A 285 -12.37 -14.95 1.84
CA LEU A 285 -12.00 -14.98 3.25
C LEU A 285 -10.79 -14.08 3.56
N ILE A 286 -9.86 -13.98 2.61
CA ILE A 286 -8.64 -13.17 2.75
C ILE A 286 -8.96 -11.68 2.92
N ASP A 287 -9.94 -11.16 2.20
CA ASP A 287 -10.33 -9.76 2.26
C ASP A 287 -10.99 -9.39 3.60
N THR A 288 -11.83 -10.28 4.11
CA THR A 288 -12.49 -10.09 5.39
C THR A 288 -11.46 -10.02 6.53
N ASP A 289 -10.43 -10.87 6.46
CA ASP A 289 -9.37 -10.91 7.46
C ASP A 289 -8.51 -9.63 7.43
N ILE A 290 -8.12 -9.13 6.26
CA ILE A 290 -7.34 -7.88 6.16
C ILE A 290 -8.13 -6.68 6.69
N VAL A 291 -9.43 -6.59 6.41
CA VAL A 291 -10.29 -5.54 6.95
C VAL A 291 -10.36 -5.63 8.48
N ALA A 292 -10.49 -6.84 9.02
CA ALA A 292 -10.50 -7.06 10.47
C ALA A 292 -9.20 -6.57 11.12
N TRP A 293 -8.03 -6.90 10.55
CA TRP A 293 -6.73 -6.45 11.07
C TRP A 293 -6.53 -4.94 10.99
N LYS A 294 -7.01 -4.29 9.92
CA LYS A 294 -7.01 -2.82 9.82
C LYS A 294 -7.89 -2.18 10.89
N THR A 295 -9.05 -2.77 11.16
CA THR A 295 -9.96 -2.31 12.22
C THR A 295 -9.29 -2.40 13.59
N VAL A 296 -8.53 -3.47 13.85
CA VAL A 296 -7.73 -3.61 15.08
C VAL A 296 -6.72 -2.47 15.21
N LEU A 297 -5.98 -2.16 14.15
CA LEU A 297 -5.01 -1.06 14.16
C LEU A 297 -5.68 0.30 14.42
N ALA A 298 -6.79 0.58 13.75
CA ALA A 298 -7.54 1.82 13.94
C ALA A 298 -8.08 1.95 15.36
N ALA A 299 -8.63 0.88 15.94
CA ALA A 299 -9.08 0.85 17.32
C ALA A 299 -7.92 1.06 18.31
N SER A 300 -6.77 0.45 18.04
CA SER A 300 -5.56 0.61 18.85
C SER A 300 -5.02 2.05 18.79
N ARG A 301 -5.07 2.69 17.64
CA ARG A 301 -4.65 4.10 17.48
C ARG A 301 -5.51 5.04 18.29
N ARG A 302 -6.82 4.83 18.35
CA ARG A 302 -7.76 5.64 19.16
C ARG A 302 -7.42 5.63 20.64
N LEU A 303 -6.89 4.54 21.17
CA LEU A 303 -6.44 4.49 22.57
C LEU A 303 -5.26 5.44 22.83
N LEU A 304 -4.50 5.80 21.81
CA LEU A 304 -3.35 6.71 21.91
C LEU A 304 -3.65 8.13 21.41
N GLU A 305 -4.93 8.52 21.27
CA GLU A 305 -5.34 9.88 20.86
C GLU A 305 -4.67 11.02 21.65
N PRO A 306 -4.37 10.88 22.96
CA PRO A 306 -3.67 11.94 23.70
C PRO A 306 -2.24 12.20 23.21
N TYR A 307 -1.68 11.31 22.39
CA TYR A 307 -0.32 11.46 21.87
C TYR A 307 -0.33 12.09 20.48
N ALA A 308 0.60 13.01 20.22
CA ALA A 308 0.73 13.67 18.92
C ALA A 308 0.96 12.65 17.80
N ASP A 309 0.40 12.90 16.62
CA ASP A 309 0.48 12.00 15.46
C ASP A 309 1.91 11.67 15.04
N SER A 310 2.84 12.63 15.23
CA SER A 310 4.27 12.42 14.94
C SER A 310 4.97 11.39 15.84
N GLN A 311 4.35 10.99 16.94
CA GLN A 311 4.90 10.03 17.89
C GLN A 311 4.32 8.62 17.76
N VAL A 312 3.23 8.47 17.01
CA VAL A 312 2.53 7.19 16.87
C VAL A 312 2.48 6.77 15.40
N THR A 313 3.07 5.63 15.10
CA THR A 313 3.03 5.00 13.77
C THR A 313 2.28 3.68 13.82
N MET A 314 1.64 3.29 12.71
CA MET A 314 0.90 2.02 12.60
C MET A 314 1.41 1.21 11.42
N SER A 315 1.54 -0.10 11.61
CA SER A 315 1.95 -1.01 10.53
C SER A 315 1.20 -2.33 10.58
N LEU A 316 0.61 -2.70 9.44
CA LEU A 316 0.12 -4.06 9.21
C LEU A 316 1.25 -4.87 8.58
N LEU A 317 1.70 -5.90 9.28
CA LEU A 317 2.79 -6.77 8.86
C LEU A 317 2.24 -8.14 8.45
N PHE A 318 2.99 -8.85 7.60
CA PHE A 318 2.62 -10.19 7.14
C PHE A 318 3.71 -11.19 7.47
N GLY A 319 3.32 -12.37 7.97
CA GLY A 319 4.24 -13.45 8.27
C GLY A 319 3.96 -14.14 9.61
N THR A 320 4.91 -14.95 10.04
CA THR A 320 4.85 -15.62 11.35
C THR A 320 4.94 -14.57 12.47
N PRO A 321 3.92 -14.45 13.35
CA PRO A 321 3.82 -13.31 14.26
C PRO A 321 5.08 -13.05 15.09
N ALA A 322 5.63 -14.03 15.78
CA ALA A 322 6.81 -13.82 16.63
C ALA A 322 8.05 -13.35 15.84
N GLU A 323 8.36 -14.00 14.73
CA GLU A 323 9.51 -13.69 13.90
C GLU A 323 9.37 -12.31 13.25
N THR A 324 8.15 -11.96 12.81
CA THR A 324 7.84 -10.69 12.20
C THR A 324 7.96 -9.54 13.19
N ILE A 325 7.46 -9.72 14.43
CA ILE A 325 7.58 -8.72 15.51
C ILE A 325 9.06 -8.51 15.87
N VAL A 326 9.83 -9.58 16.04
CA VAL A 326 11.26 -9.51 16.37
C VAL A 326 12.06 -8.82 15.26
N ARG A 327 11.81 -9.15 14.01
CA ARG A 327 12.44 -8.50 12.86
C ARG A 327 12.11 -7.01 12.82
N TYR A 328 10.85 -6.65 12.95
CA TYR A 328 10.42 -5.25 12.93
C TYR A 328 10.95 -4.46 14.14
N ALA A 329 11.02 -5.08 15.32
CA ALA A 329 11.64 -4.45 16.49
C ALA A 329 13.10 -4.06 16.26
N ARG A 330 13.86 -4.89 15.55
CA ARG A 330 15.24 -4.56 15.14
C ARG A 330 15.29 -3.46 14.10
N GLU A 331 14.38 -3.49 13.11
CA GLU A 331 14.31 -2.50 12.04
C GLU A 331 14.06 -1.08 12.55
N ILE A 332 13.19 -0.93 13.58
CA ILE A 332 12.85 0.37 14.17
C ILE A 332 13.73 0.72 15.39
N GLU A 333 14.73 -0.10 15.72
CA GLU A 333 15.56 0.05 16.92
C GLU A 333 14.73 0.19 18.20
N ALA A 334 13.72 -0.67 18.35
CA ALA A 334 12.86 -0.63 19.52
C ALA A 334 13.66 -0.85 20.82
N ASN A 335 13.31 -0.10 21.86
CA ASN A 335 13.86 -0.26 23.21
C ASN A 335 13.02 -1.18 24.08
N LEU A 336 11.75 -1.35 23.73
CA LEU A 336 10.79 -2.17 24.46
C LEU A 336 9.71 -2.72 23.52
N ILE A 337 9.38 -4.00 23.65
CA ILE A 337 8.20 -4.60 23.04
C ILE A 337 7.12 -4.75 24.10
N VAL A 338 5.88 -4.31 23.78
CA VAL A 338 4.71 -4.43 24.64
C VAL A 338 3.68 -5.33 23.97
N VAL A 339 3.19 -6.34 24.70
CA VAL A 339 2.19 -7.30 24.20
C VAL A 339 1.14 -7.60 25.28
N GLY A 340 -0.07 -7.98 24.88
CA GLY A 340 -1.08 -8.53 25.77
C GLY A 340 -0.84 -10.02 26.04
N GLN A 341 -1.16 -10.48 27.25
CA GLN A 341 -1.15 -11.89 27.62
C GLN A 341 -2.58 -12.44 27.60
N PRO A 342 -2.94 -13.37 26.69
CA PRO A 342 -4.28 -13.94 26.64
C PRO A 342 -4.55 -14.84 27.86
N ARG A 343 -5.80 -14.89 28.31
CA ARG A 343 -6.27 -15.83 29.33
C ARG A 343 -6.12 -17.28 28.85
N ARG A 344 -5.68 -18.17 29.71
CA ARG A 344 -5.79 -19.61 29.50
C ARG A 344 -7.27 -19.99 29.41
N GLY A 345 -7.76 -20.36 28.20
CA GLY A 345 -9.06 -21.00 28.05
C GLY A 345 -10.07 -20.43 27.09
N TRP A 346 -9.81 -19.28 26.40
CA TRP A 346 -10.73 -18.73 25.39
C TRP A 346 -10.07 -18.57 24.04
N GLY A 347 -10.55 -19.31 23.06
CA GLY A 347 -10.56 -19.02 21.63
C GLY A 347 -9.25 -18.50 20.99
N ALA A 348 -8.12 -19.04 21.39
CA ALA A 348 -6.81 -18.69 20.85
C ALA A 348 -6.67 -19.07 19.36
N ARG A 349 -7.29 -18.31 18.47
CA ARG A 349 -7.12 -18.57 17.02
C ARG A 349 -5.85 -17.96 16.43
N HIS A 350 -5.20 -16.95 17.06
CA HIS A 350 -4.10 -16.23 16.40
C HIS A 350 -2.83 -15.93 17.20
N LEU A 351 -2.86 -15.88 18.54
CA LEU A 351 -1.65 -15.77 19.38
C LEU A 351 -1.64 -16.89 20.44
N THR A 352 -1.44 -18.11 19.98
CA THR A 352 -1.29 -19.27 20.89
C THR A 352 0.00 -19.13 21.71
N GLY A 353 0.06 -19.78 22.87
CA GLY A 353 1.20 -19.76 23.78
C GLY A 353 2.57 -20.00 23.15
N ASN A 354 2.60 -20.37 21.88
CA ASN A 354 3.78 -20.54 21.05
C ASN A 354 4.41 -19.20 20.60
N VAL A 355 3.58 -18.16 20.29
CA VAL A 355 4.11 -16.81 19.87
C VAL A 355 4.80 -16.14 21.05
N TYR A 356 4.14 -16.18 22.22
CA TYR A 356 4.69 -15.65 23.45
C TYR A 356 6.05 -16.28 23.83
N ASN A 357 6.09 -17.63 23.89
CA ASN A 357 7.32 -18.35 24.23
C ASN A 357 8.46 -18.08 23.22
N ARG A 358 8.12 -17.88 21.94
CA ARG A 358 9.07 -17.49 20.93
C ARG A 358 9.56 -16.05 21.11
N LEU A 359 8.67 -15.10 21.40
CA LEU A 359 9.05 -13.71 21.68
C LEU A 359 10.00 -13.66 22.89
N CYS A 360 9.71 -14.36 23.98
CA CYS A 360 10.59 -14.43 25.15
C CYS A 360 11.99 -14.95 24.84
N LYS A 361 12.10 -15.90 23.89
CA LYS A 361 13.38 -16.52 23.51
C LYS A 361 14.15 -15.71 22.47
N GLN A 362 13.46 -14.95 21.62
CA GLN A 362 14.05 -14.36 20.42
C GLN A 362 14.05 -12.82 20.45
N SER A 363 13.40 -12.20 21.42
CA SER A 363 13.34 -10.73 21.49
C SER A 363 14.74 -10.13 21.63
N PRO A 364 15.08 -9.15 20.78
CA PRO A 364 16.36 -8.44 20.87
C PRO A 364 16.38 -7.42 22.00
N VAL A 365 15.20 -7.08 22.56
CA VAL A 365 14.99 -6.03 23.56
C VAL A 365 14.07 -6.54 24.66
N PRO A 366 14.00 -5.85 25.83
CA PRO A 366 13.06 -6.18 26.89
C PRO A 366 11.63 -6.37 26.38
N LEU A 367 10.91 -7.32 26.94
CA LEU A 367 9.51 -7.64 26.62
C LEU A 367 8.66 -7.34 27.84
N LEU A 368 7.64 -6.50 27.68
CA LEU A 368 6.64 -6.21 28.68
C LEU A 368 5.32 -6.85 28.30
N MET A 369 4.80 -7.68 29.19
CA MET A 369 3.49 -8.28 29.06
C MET A 369 2.48 -7.62 29.97
N ILE A 370 1.30 -7.37 29.42
CA ILE A 370 0.17 -6.86 30.18
C ILE A 370 -0.91 -7.94 30.23
N ARG A 371 -1.34 -8.32 31.43
CA ARG A 371 -2.45 -9.24 31.66
C ARG A 371 -3.77 -8.54 31.46
N ASP A 372 -4.84 -9.33 31.30
CA ASP A 372 -6.22 -8.85 31.14
C ASP A 372 -6.72 -7.95 32.30
N ASN A 373 -6.05 -7.97 33.45
CA ASN A 373 -6.32 -7.11 34.60
C ASN A 373 -5.42 -5.85 34.62
N GLY A 374 -4.74 -5.54 33.54
CA GLY A 374 -3.83 -4.40 33.45
C GLY A 374 -2.52 -4.55 34.22
N VAL A 375 -2.25 -5.72 34.84
CA VAL A 375 -1.02 -5.93 35.62
C VAL A 375 0.15 -6.28 34.70
N PRO A 376 1.23 -5.49 34.73
CA PRO A 376 2.42 -5.75 33.94
C PRO A 376 3.23 -6.91 34.52
N VAL A 377 3.75 -7.74 33.63
CA VAL A 377 4.76 -8.76 33.94
C VAL A 377 5.98 -8.44 33.07
N ALA A 378 6.98 -7.85 33.69
CA ALA A 378 8.25 -7.61 33.00
C ALA A 378 9.01 -8.93 32.90
N LEU A 379 9.46 -9.24 31.69
CA LEU A 379 10.38 -10.33 31.45
C LEU A 379 11.71 -9.70 31.06
N SER A 380 12.56 -9.52 32.06
CA SER A 380 13.96 -9.24 31.80
C SER A 380 14.65 -10.50 31.27
N ARG A 381 15.58 -10.33 30.35
CA ARG A 381 16.61 -11.33 30.14
C ARG A 381 17.44 -11.51 31.39
#